data_5f693ec13becfb499ff5d8d0aa20cbdb
#
_entry.id   5f693ec13becfb499ff5d8d0aa20cbdb
#
_cell.length_a   1.000
_cell.length_b   1.000
_cell.length_c   1.000
_cell.angle_alpha   90.00
_cell.angle_beta   90.00
_cell.angle_gamma   90.00
#
_symmetry.space_group_name_H-M   'P 1'
#
loop_
_entity.id
_entity.type
_entity.pdbx_description
1 polymer ?
#
loop_
_entity_poly.entity_id
_entity_poly.type
_entity_poly.pdbx_seq_one_letter_code
_entity_poly.pdbx_strand_id
1 'polypeptide(L)' 'YKVLSAGKVMRTECCDETKNLFENGKDNILDNSKIENLIDRLIDNDKTYPVVCNESGELLGEIDRVIVMKSMRSNQ' A
#
# COMPACT_ATOMS: atom_id res chain seq x y z
N TYR A 1 -14.60 14.86 2.65
CA TYR A 1 -13.96 13.77 1.89
C TYR A 1 -12.49 14.06 1.73
N LYS A 2 -11.68 13.17 2.24
CA LYS A 2 -10.23 13.32 2.16
C LYS A 2 -9.64 12.31 1.18
N VAL A 3 -8.71 12.77 0.36
CA VAL A 3 -7.96 11.89 -0.52
C VAL A 3 -6.82 11.29 0.31
N LEU A 4 -6.80 9.96 0.38
CA LEU A 4 -5.77 9.24 1.11
C LEU A 4 -4.75 8.65 0.13
N SER A 5 -3.49 8.75 0.49
CA SER A 5 -2.41 8.14 -0.28
C SER A 5 -1.94 6.86 0.41
N ALA A 6 -1.30 5.98 -0.37
CA ALA A 6 -0.78 4.73 0.16
C ALA A 6 0.20 4.97 1.31
N GLY A 7 1.05 5.98 1.18
CA GLY A 7 2.04 6.29 2.22
C GLY A 7 1.43 6.75 3.53
N LYS A 8 0.22 7.29 3.50
CA LYS A 8 -0.45 7.75 4.73
C LYS A 8 -1.14 6.63 5.49
N VAL A 9 -1.54 5.57 4.80
CA VAL A 9 -2.31 4.49 5.42
C VAL A 9 -1.51 3.19 5.56
N MET A 10 -0.35 3.11 4.95
CA MET A 10 0.47 1.89 4.98
C MET A 10 0.86 1.49 6.38
N ARG A 11 1.13 0.18 6.55
CA ARG A 11 1.74 -0.34 7.76
C ARG A 11 3.25 -0.21 7.61
N THR A 12 3.93 0.35 8.62
CA THR A 12 5.37 0.58 8.54
C THR A 12 6.20 -0.67 8.78
N GLU A 13 5.60 -1.71 9.36
CA GLU A 13 6.27 -2.99 9.56
C GLU A 13 5.96 -3.91 8.39
N CYS A 14 7.00 -4.38 7.70
CA CYS A 14 6.85 -5.26 6.55
C CYS A 14 7.15 -6.69 6.92
N CYS A 15 6.32 -7.63 6.46
CA CYS A 15 6.60 -9.05 6.61
C CYS A 15 7.62 -9.49 5.56
N ASP A 16 8.16 -10.70 5.74
CA ASP A 16 9.17 -11.23 4.84
C ASP A 16 8.65 -11.37 3.41
N GLU A 17 7.39 -11.74 3.26
CA GLU A 17 6.78 -11.86 1.94
C GLU A 17 6.77 -10.52 1.21
N THR A 18 6.43 -9.45 1.90
CA THR A 18 6.44 -8.10 1.33
C THR A 18 7.85 -7.69 0.92
N LYS A 19 8.83 -7.99 1.73
CA LYS A 19 10.22 -7.68 1.42
C LYS A 19 10.68 -8.42 0.18
N ASN A 20 10.28 -9.69 0.04
CA ASN A 20 10.61 -10.49 -1.15
C ASN A 20 9.97 -9.91 -2.40
N LEU A 21 8.72 -9.50 -2.32
CA LEU A 21 8.03 -8.88 -3.43
C LEU A 21 8.70 -7.57 -3.83
N PHE A 22 9.14 -6.80 -2.86
CA PHE A 22 9.83 -5.55 -3.11
C PHE A 22 11.16 -5.79 -3.85
N GLU A 23 11.94 -6.79 -3.42
CA GLU A 23 13.21 -7.12 -4.04
C GLU A 23 13.03 -7.57 -5.49
N ASN A 24 11.92 -8.26 -5.78
CA ASN A 24 11.61 -8.70 -7.13
C ASN A 24 11.08 -7.56 -8.02
N GLY A 25 10.79 -6.41 -7.43
CA GLY A 25 10.31 -5.25 -8.17
C GLY A 25 8.91 -5.39 -8.74
N LYS A 26 8.14 -6.34 -8.22
CA LYS A 26 6.77 -6.59 -8.68
C LYS A 26 5.75 -5.99 -7.72
N ASP A 27 4.67 -5.47 -8.29
CA ASP A 27 3.49 -5.01 -7.54
C ASP A 27 3.78 -3.90 -6.53
N ASN A 28 4.88 -3.17 -6.72
CA ASN A 28 5.20 -2.05 -5.84
C ASN A 28 4.21 -0.89 -6.05
N ILE A 29 3.85 -0.25 -4.95
CA ILE A 29 2.94 0.89 -4.96
C ILE A 29 3.72 2.12 -4.51
N LEU A 30 3.60 3.22 -5.24
CA LEU A 30 4.24 4.46 -4.86
C LEU A 30 3.53 5.07 -3.65
N ASP A 31 4.27 5.71 -2.77
CA ASP A 31 3.72 6.27 -1.54
C ASP A 31 2.68 7.38 -1.80
N ASN A 32 2.79 8.06 -2.93
CA ASN A 32 1.87 9.13 -3.31
C ASN A 32 0.67 8.63 -4.11
N SER A 33 0.55 7.32 -4.33
CA SER A 33 -0.60 6.76 -5.04
C SER A 33 -1.87 6.94 -4.22
N LYS A 34 -2.95 7.35 -4.88
CA LYS A 34 -4.23 7.52 -4.22
C LYS A 34 -4.88 6.17 -3.97
N ILE A 35 -5.42 5.97 -2.77
CA ILE A 35 -6.08 4.73 -2.41
C ILE A 35 -7.26 4.44 -3.34
N GLU A 36 -8.02 5.47 -3.73
CA GLU A 36 -9.16 5.28 -4.62
C GLU A 36 -8.77 4.63 -5.95
N ASN A 37 -7.55 4.86 -6.43
CA ASN A 37 -7.07 4.27 -7.67
C ASN A 37 -6.59 2.83 -7.48
N LEU A 38 -6.43 2.40 -6.24
CA LEU A 38 -5.91 1.09 -5.90
C LEU A 38 -6.97 0.14 -5.35
N ILE A 39 -8.17 0.65 -5.10
CA ILE A 39 -9.24 -0.10 -4.41
C ILE A 39 -9.50 -1.46 -5.08
N ASP A 40 -9.76 -1.46 -6.38
CA ASP A 40 -10.07 -2.70 -7.10
C ASP A 40 -8.93 -3.71 -6.98
N ARG A 41 -7.71 -3.23 -7.13
CA ARG A 41 -6.53 -4.08 -7.07
C ARG A 41 -6.34 -4.67 -5.67
N LEU A 42 -6.56 -3.88 -4.63
CA LEU A 42 -6.31 -4.28 -3.26
C LEU A 42 -7.45 -5.11 -2.66
N ILE A 43 -8.68 -4.87 -3.09
CA ILE A 43 -9.83 -5.61 -2.57
C ILE A 43 -9.96 -6.98 -3.21
N ASP A 44 -9.66 -7.09 -4.50
CA ASP A 44 -9.79 -8.34 -5.24
C ASP A 44 -8.72 -9.37 -4.90
N ASN A 45 -7.64 -8.95 -4.24
CA ASN A 45 -6.53 -9.84 -3.91
C ASN A 45 -6.24 -9.78 -2.41
N ASP A 46 -5.92 -10.94 -1.83
CA ASP A 46 -5.52 -11.02 -0.43
C ASP A 46 -4.03 -10.81 -0.22
N LYS A 47 -3.37 -10.22 -1.20
CA LYS A 47 -1.93 -9.97 -1.14
C LYS A 47 -1.60 -8.71 -0.37
N THR A 48 -0.40 -8.70 0.22
CA THR A 48 0.21 -7.45 0.67
C THR A 48 1.03 -6.87 -0.47
N TYR A 49 1.12 -5.57 -0.51
CA TYR A 49 1.85 -4.86 -1.57
C TYR A 49 2.90 -3.95 -0.94
N PRO A 50 4.14 -3.99 -1.45
CA PRO A 50 5.17 -3.05 -0.97
C PRO A 50 4.83 -1.62 -1.34
N VAL A 51 5.04 -0.70 -0.39
CA VAL A 51 4.88 0.73 -0.61
C VAL A 51 6.26 1.38 -0.59
N VAL A 52 6.61 2.05 -1.67
CA VAL A 52 7.94 2.61 -1.83
C VAL A 52 7.91 4.13 -1.97
N CYS A 53 9.02 4.76 -1.60
CA CYS A 53 9.20 6.18 -1.82
C CYS A 53 9.46 6.43 -3.31
N ASN A 54 8.81 7.45 -3.84
CA ASN A 54 8.89 7.74 -5.26
C ASN A 54 10.29 8.13 -5.72
N GLU A 55 11.02 8.87 -4.90
CA GLU A 55 12.31 9.44 -5.30
C GLU A 55 13.51 8.54 -5.03
N SER A 56 13.51 7.86 -3.88
CA SER A 56 14.68 7.07 -3.45
C SER A 56 14.53 5.58 -3.74
N GLY A 57 13.31 5.12 -4.01
CA GLY A 57 13.07 3.70 -4.23
C GLY A 57 13.20 2.85 -2.98
N GLU A 58 13.11 3.46 -1.81
CA GLU A 58 13.19 2.73 -0.55
C GLU A 58 11.85 2.15 -0.15
N LEU A 59 11.87 0.96 0.43
CA LEU A 59 10.66 0.34 0.97
C LEU A 59 10.26 1.06 2.25
N LEU A 60 9.07 1.66 2.25
CA LEU A 60 8.55 2.40 3.40
C LEU A 60 7.62 1.57 4.26
N GLY A 61 6.85 0.69 3.66
CA GLY A 61 5.87 -0.09 4.39
C GLY A 61 5.13 -1.05 3.48
N GLU A 62 4.00 -1.53 3.95
CA GLU A 62 3.15 -2.43 3.19
C GLU A 62 1.69 -2.02 3.29
N ILE A 63 0.89 -2.41 2.31
CA ILE A 63 -0.53 -2.13 2.29
C ILE A 63 -1.27 -3.39 1.85
N ASP A 64 -2.44 -3.65 2.43
CA ASP A 64 -3.28 -4.78 2.06
C ASP A 64 -4.75 -4.38 2.08
N ARG A 65 -5.62 -5.35 1.77
CA ARG A 65 -7.05 -5.13 1.70
C ARG A 65 -7.62 -4.61 3.03
N VAL A 66 -7.13 -5.15 4.14
CA VAL A 66 -7.63 -4.77 5.47
C VAL A 66 -7.31 -3.30 5.75
N ILE A 67 -6.11 -2.87 5.41
CA ILE A 67 -5.69 -1.47 5.58
C ILE A 67 -6.60 -0.54 4.78
N VAL A 68 -6.89 -0.90 3.53
CA VAL A 68 -7.77 -0.11 2.67
C VAL A 68 -9.17 -0.01 3.27
N MET A 69 -9.72 -1.14 3.73
CA MET A 69 -11.06 -1.17 4.31
C MET A 69 -11.15 -0.32 5.57
N LYS A 70 -10.13 -0.38 6.43
CA LYS A 70 -10.08 0.46 7.63
C LYS A 70 -9.98 1.93 7.29
N SER A 71 -9.20 2.27 6.26
CA SER A 71 -9.04 3.65 5.82
C SER A 71 -10.34 4.23 5.30
N MET A 72 -11.08 3.43 4.55
CA MET A 72 -12.38 3.87 4.03
C MET A 72 -13.38 4.07 5.16
N ARG A 73 -13.37 3.18 6.16
CA ARG A 73 -14.27 3.30 7.31
C ARG A 73 -13.95 4.54 8.13
N SER A 74 -12.68 4.80 8.36
CA SER A 74 -12.25 5.95 9.17
C SER A 74 -12.56 7.28 8.51
N ASN A 75 -12.76 7.27 7.22
CA ASN A 75 -12.95 8.49 6.42
C ASN A 75 -14.43 8.85 6.24
N GLN A 76 -15.30 8.12 6.89
CA GLN A 76 -16.73 8.40 6.82
C GLN A 76 -17.17 9.40 7.88
#